data_1b630457a61a2291cc457d0e7dfd6ce2
#
_entry.id   1b630457a61a2291cc457d0e7dfd6ce2
#
_cell.length_a   1.000
_cell.length_b   1.000
_cell.length_c   1.000
_cell.angle_alpha   90.00
_cell.angle_beta   90.00
_cell.angle_gamma   90.00
#
_symmetry.space_group_name_H-M   'P 1'
#
loop_
_entity.id
_entity.type
_entity.pdbx_description
1 polymer ?
#
loop_
_entity_poly.entity_id
_entity_poly.type
_entity_poly.pdbx_seq_one_letter_code
_entity_poly.pdbx_strand_id
1 'polypeptide(L)'
;MNHIQEADVLLFRGKGLISWLIKRYGSGVHSHAAMAHWDGDNLECVEFREFRGGRSVSMKTQVASHPDNIDVFRPVSKIGYSEFSCWPENEDNRSVKIECKNEDREAIFVPEVANKVTDTMLDLTGLPYGWKNFLKLGKHYLPFCRLAPQNIKDEEPSDVFVCSTAVTYAYRKNYIDPVPYLADSATTPADLARSPLFRYQFTIQKDWQ
;
A
#
# COMPACT_ATOMS: atom_id res chain seq x y z
N MET A 1 -5.22 16.03 15.79
CA MET A 1 -5.15 14.57 15.53
C MET A 1 -6.46 13.98 14.98
N ASN A 2 -7.58 14.69 15.05
CA ASN A 2 -8.92 14.16 14.72
C ASN A 2 -9.22 13.91 13.23
N HIS A 3 -8.23 13.99 12.35
CA HIS A 3 -8.46 13.81 10.91
C HIS A 3 -7.96 12.48 10.34
N ILE A 4 -7.09 11.76 11.08
CA ILE A 4 -6.66 10.42 10.66
C ILE A 4 -7.70 9.41 11.12
N GLN A 5 -8.07 8.51 10.23
CA GLN A 5 -9.03 7.43 10.49
C GLN A 5 -8.33 6.08 10.46
N GLU A 6 -9.01 5.08 11.00
CA GLU A 6 -8.61 3.69 10.94
C GLU A 6 -8.39 3.26 9.48
N ALA A 7 -7.32 2.50 9.24
CA ALA A 7 -6.87 2.05 7.93
C ALA A 7 -6.48 3.17 6.93
N ASP A 8 -6.36 4.44 7.34
CA ASP A 8 -5.74 5.44 6.47
C ASP A 8 -4.32 4.96 6.07
N VAL A 9 -3.97 5.11 4.80
CA VAL A 9 -2.65 4.78 4.29
C VAL A 9 -1.72 5.96 4.45
N LEU A 10 -0.58 5.73 5.08
CA LEU A 10 0.45 6.73 5.37
C LEU A 10 1.59 6.55 4.38
N LEU A 11 1.79 7.52 3.49
CA LEU A 11 2.82 7.49 2.45
C LEU A 11 3.93 8.49 2.75
N PHE A 12 5.15 7.99 2.91
CA PHE A 12 6.31 8.76 3.37
C PHE A 12 7.17 9.21 2.18
N ARG A 13 7.59 10.48 2.22
CA ARG A 13 8.49 11.08 1.22
C ARG A 13 9.96 11.02 1.67
N GLY A 14 10.44 9.85 2.07
CA GLY A 14 11.78 9.69 2.65
C GLY A 14 12.94 10.19 1.78
N LYS A 15 14.06 10.49 2.44
CA LYS A 15 15.36 10.82 1.85
C LYS A 15 16.35 9.68 2.07
N GLY A 16 17.38 9.59 1.25
CA GLY A 16 18.40 8.55 1.31
C GLY A 16 18.42 7.64 0.10
N LEU A 17 19.43 6.77 0.00
CA LEU A 17 19.69 5.96 -1.19
C LEU A 17 18.55 4.97 -1.49
N ILE A 18 18.10 4.23 -0.48
CA ILE A 18 17.00 3.27 -0.64
C ILE A 18 15.71 3.99 -1.03
N SER A 19 15.38 5.10 -0.35
CA SER A 19 14.23 5.93 -0.70
C SER A 19 14.31 6.49 -2.12
N TRP A 20 15.50 6.89 -2.55
CA TRP A 20 15.72 7.35 -3.92
C TRP A 20 15.47 6.22 -4.94
N LEU A 21 15.96 5.02 -4.68
CA LEU A 21 15.72 3.85 -5.54
C LEU A 21 14.21 3.56 -5.65
N ILE A 22 13.50 3.47 -4.52
CA ILE A 22 12.06 3.18 -4.50
C ILE A 22 11.28 4.25 -5.29
N LYS A 23 11.59 5.53 -5.07
CA LYS A 23 10.95 6.63 -5.80
C LYS A 23 11.26 6.61 -7.28
N ARG A 24 12.50 6.28 -7.64
CA ARG A 24 12.93 6.19 -9.05
C ARG A 24 12.23 5.04 -9.77
N TYR A 25 12.06 3.89 -9.10
CA TYR A 25 11.39 2.72 -9.65
C TYR A 25 9.86 2.87 -9.69
N GLY A 26 9.26 3.35 -8.63
CA GLY A 26 7.84 3.61 -8.55
C GLY A 26 7.37 4.84 -9.35
N SER A 27 8.31 5.60 -9.94
CA SER A 27 8.02 6.85 -10.67
C SER A 27 7.16 7.82 -9.86
N GLY A 28 7.49 7.99 -8.57
CA GLY A 28 6.73 8.85 -7.66
C GLY A 28 7.58 9.44 -6.53
N VAL A 29 6.94 10.19 -5.65
CA VAL A 29 7.61 10.91 -4.55
C VAL A 29 7.64 10.09 -3.24
N HIS A 30 6.85 9.03 -3.15
CA HIS A 30 6.72 8.21 -1.96
C HIS A 30 7.73 7.05 -2.00
N SER A 31 8.31 6.76 -0.85
CA SER A 31 9.35 5.73 -0.69
C SER A 31 9.02 4.68 0.38
N HIS A 32 7.96 4.90 1.14
CA HIS A 32 7.53 3.98 2.19
C HIS A 32 6.02 4.09 2.38
N ALA A 33 5.38 2.99 2.79
CA ALA A 33 3.96 2.91 3.06
C ALA A 33 3.73 2.27 4.44
N ALA A 34 2.73 2.77 5.14
CA ALA A 34 2.27 2.25 6.42
C ALA A 34 0.75 2.44 6.53
N MET A 35 0.18 1.95 7.62
CA MET A 35 -1.25 2.05 7.90
C MET A 35 -1.47 2.70 9.26
N ALA A 36 -2.48 3.56 9.37
CA ALA A 36 -2.90 4.15 10.62
C ALA A 36 -3.82 3.19 11.38
N HIS A 37 -3.61 3.10 12.68
CA HIS A 37 -4.40 2.29 13.61
C HIS A 37 -4.67 3.07 14.90
N TRP A 38 -5.88 2.96 15.41
CA TRP A 38 -6.26 3.53 16.71
C TRP A 38 -6.34 2.44 17.78
N ASP A 39 -5.35 2.39 18.69
CA ASP A 39 -5.42 1.57 19.90
C ASP A 39 -5.98 2.43 21.04
N GLY A 40 -7.30 2.34 21.23
CA GLY A 40 -8.02 3.27 22.09
C GLY A 40 -7.85 4.72 21.63
N ASP A 41 -7.26 5.56 22.50
CA ASP A 41 -6.97 6.96 22.19
C ASP A 41 -5.56 7.17 21.57
N ASN A 42 -4.80 6.10 21.35
CA ASN A 42 -3.45 6.19 20.84
C ASN A 42 -3.43 5.91 19.33
N LEU A 43 -2.96 6.89 18.57
CA LEU A 43 -2.73 6.70 17.16
C LEU A 43 -1.38 6.04 16.91
N GLU A 44 -1.42 4.90 16.26
CA GLU A 44 -0.26 4.11 15.88
C GLU A 44 -0.04 4.08 14.36
N CYS A 45 1.21 3.85 13.98
CA CYS A 45 1.65 3.60 12.61
C CYS A 45 2.08 2.14 12.52
N VAL A 46 1.33 1.32 11.80
CA VAL A 46 1.66 -0.08 11.53
C VAL A 46 2.41 -0.16 10.22
N GLU A 47 3.67 -0.63 10.28
CA GLU A 47 4.57 -0.58 9.12
C GLU A 47 5.49 -1.81 9.02
N PHE A 48 6.02 -2.05 7.82
CA PHE A 48 7.17 -2.94 7.61
C PHE A 48 8.41 -2.12 7.29
N ARG A 49 9.42 -2.22 8.16
CA ARG A 49 10.64 -1.42 8.04
C ARG A 49 11.86 -2.29 7.84
N GLU A 50 12.76 -1.80 7.00
CA GLU A 50 14.06 -2.44 6.77
C GLU A 50 14.77 -2.70 8.11
N PHE A 51 15.34 -3.89 8.26
CA PHE A 51 16.04 -4.38 9.47
C PHE A 51 15.16 -4.53 10.73
N ARG A 52 13.88 -4.19 10.70
CA ARG A 52 12.98 -4.26 11.86
C ARG A 52 11.74 -5.12 11.63
N GLY A 53 11.40 -5.44 10.38
CA GLY A 53 10.20 -6.20 10.03
C GLY A 53 8.90 -5.44 10.28
N GLY A 54 7.84 -6.19 10.46
CA GLY A 54 6.50 -5.68 10.81
C GLY A 54 6.43 -5.21 12.25
N ARG A 55 5.91 -3.99 12.46
CA ARG A 55 5.80 -3.39 13.80
C ARG A 55 4.69 -2.35 13.86
N SER A 56 4.18 -2.12 15.08
CA SER A 56 3.39 -0.94 15.41
C SER A 56 4.22 0.04 16.22
N VAL A 57 4.11 1.32 15.94
CA VAL A 57 4.82 2.39 16.66
C VAL A 57 3.91 3.60 16.79
N SER A 58 4.02 4.32 17.93
CA SER A 58 3.26 5.54 18.12
C SER A 58 3.49 6.54 16.96
N MET A 59 2.41 7.09 16.42
CA MET A 59 2.48 8.08 15.34
C MET A 59 3.31 9.30 15.74
N LYS A 60 3.26 9.72 17.00
CA LYS A 60 4.11 10.80 17.52
C LYS A 60 5.59 10.48 17.37
N THR A 61 6.00 9.27 17.72
CA THR A 61 7.39 8.81 17.57
C THR A 61 7.78 8.76 16.09
N GLN A 62 6.86 8.29 15.24
CA GLN A 62 7.09 8.19 13.81
C GLN A 62 7.30 9.57 13.17
N VAL A 63 6.45 10.54 13.48
CA VAL A 63 6.59 11.93 12.99
C VAL A 63 7.88 12.57 13.50
N ALA A 64 8.20 12.42 14.78
CA ALA A 64 9.40 13.00 15.37
C ALA A 64 10.70 12.42 14.75
N SER A 65 10.70 11.14 14.42
CA SER A 65 11.87 10.44 13.84
C SER A 65 11.98 10.58 12.33
N HIS A 66 10.90 10.97 11.64
CA HIS A 66 10.89 11.07 10.18
C HIS A 66 11.14 12.54 9.75
N PRO A 67 12.20 12.83 8.98
CA PRO A 67 12.58 14.21 8.65
C PRO A 67 11.68 14.86 7.60
N ASP A 68 10.88 14.07 6.88
CA ASP A 68 10.11 14.51 5.72
C ASP A 68 8.60 14.36 5.93
N ASN A 69 7.85 14.84 4.97
CA ASN A 69 6.38 14.82 4.99
C ASN A 69 5.82 13.41 4.89
N ILE A 70 4.66 13.21 5.52
CA ILE A 70 3.85 12.00 5.45
C ILE A 70 2.50 12.39 4.87
N ASP A 71 2.16 11.84 3.71
CA ASP A 71 0.87 12.07 3.07
C ASP A 71 -0.14 11.04 3.55
N VAL A 72 -1.32 11.51 3.94
CA VAL A 72 -2.43 10.67 4.40
C VAL A 72 -3.40 10.44 3.25
N PHE A 73 -3.67 9.18 2.97
CA PHE A 73 -4.61 8.74 1.95
C PHE A 73 -5.69 7.89 2.58
N ARG A 74 -6.94 8.17 2.26
CA ARG A 74 -8.11 7.47 2.80
C ARG A 74 -8.79 6.65 1.74
N PRO A 75 -9.22 5.40 2.05
CA PRO A 75 -10.08 4.63 1.16
C PRO A 75 -11.37 5.39 0.86
N VAL A 76 -11.82 5.36 -0.38
CA VAL A 76 -13.12 5.93 -0.75
C VAL A 76 -14.24 5.07 -0.17
N SER A 77 -15.32 5.71 0.29
CA SER A 77 -16.46 5.02 0.91
C SER A 77 -17.26 4.15 -0.06
N LYS A 78 -17.14 4.42 -1.36
CA LYS A 78 -17.79 3.67 -2.44
C LYS A 78 -16.79 3.39 -3.54
N ILE A 79 -16.65 2.13 -3.89
CA ILE A 79 -15.82 1.69 -5.01
C ILE A 79 -16.76 1.15 -6.07
N GLY A 80 -16.94 1.90 -7.15
CA GLY A 80 -17.57 1.40 -8.35
C GLY A 80 -16.58 0.52 -9.11
N TYR A 81 -16.73 -0.80 -9.07
CA TYR A 81 -15.85 -1.70 -9.84
C TYR A 81 -15.99 -1.51 -11.36
N SER A 82 -17.03 -0.83 -11.84
CA SER A 82 -17.18 -0.43 -13.24
C SER A 82 -16.13 0.56 -13.72
N GLU A 83 -15.51 1.34 -12.83
CA GLU A 83 -14.44 2.27 -13.19
C GLU A 83 -13.09 1.58 -13.43
N PHE A 84 -12.94 0.33 -12.99
CA PHE A 84 -11.72 -0.48 -13.18
C PHE A 84 -11.69 -1.26 -14.50
N SER A 85 -12.75 -1.26 -15.28
CA SER A 85 -12.87 -2.02 -16.51
C SER A 85 -12.19 -1.42 -17.74
N CYS A 86 -11.52 -0.26 -17.61
CA CYS A 86 -10.92 0.46 -18.72
C CYS A 86 -9.41 0.33 -18.79
N TRP A 87 -8.90 -0.90 -18.95
CA TRP A 87 -7.54 -1.09 -19.44
C TRP A 87 -7.58 -1.41 -20.93
N PRO A 88 -6.64 -0.80 -21.70
CA PRO A 88 -6.54 -1.15 -23.11
C PRO A 88 -6.27 -2.64 -23.23
N GLU A 89 -7.07 -3.30 -24.04
CA GLU A 89 -6.82 -4.65 -24.50
C GLU A 89 -5.41 -4.70 -25.08
N ASN A 90 -4.46 -5.29 -24.37
CA ASN A 90 -3.20 -5.64 -24.97
C ASN A 90 -3.43 -6.76 -25.96
N GLU A 91 -2.87 -6.61 -27.17
CA GLU A 91 -3.01 -7.53 -28.31
C GLU A 91 -2.60 -8.99 -28.03
N ASP A 92 -2.05 -9.28 -26.86
CA ASP A 92 -1.58 -10.62 -26.45
C ASP A 92 -2.64 -11.47 -25.73
N ASN A 93 -3.93 -11.19 -25.87
CA ASN A 93 -5.07 -12.07 -25.56
C ASN A 93 -4.97 -12.88 -24.24
N ARG A 94 -4.20 -12.43 -23.24
CA ARG A 94 -4.17 -12.90 -21.87
C ARG A 94 -4.76 -11.87 -20.93
N SER A 95 -5.86 -11.28 -21.38
CA SER A 95 -6.73 -10.55 -20.48
C SER A 95 -7.19 -11.54 -19.41
N VAL A 96 -6.76 -11.36 -18.17
CA VAL A 96 -7.59 -11.79 -17.06
C VAL A 96 -8.88 -10.99 -17.25
N LYS A 97 -9.87 -11.59 -17.91
CA LYS A 97 -11.24 -11.12 -17.84
C LYS A 97 -11.60 -11.24 -16.36
N ILE A 98 -11.39 -10.14 -15.63
CA ILE A 98 -12.24 -9.88 -14.49
C ILE A 98 -13.59 -9.67 -15.15
N GLU A 99 -14.39 -10.74 -15.25
CA GLU A 99 -15.80 -10.61 -15.51
C GLU A 99 -16.36 -9.81 -14.35
N CYS A 100 -16.29 -8.49 -14.47
CA CYS A 100 -17.21 -7.62 -13.78
C CYS A 100 -18.57 -7.95 -14.35
N LYS A 101 -19.19 -9.03 -13.85
CA LYS A 101 -20.61 -9.18 -14.00
C LYS A 101 -21.20 -7.87 -13.51
N ASN A 102 -22.00 -7.25 -14.35
CA ASN A 102 -22.80 -6.04 -14.09
C ASN A 102 -23.75 -6.23 -12.90
N GLU A 103 -23.21 -6.51 -11.75
CA GLU A 103 -23.87 -6.35 -10.48
C GLU A 103 -23.20 -5.11 -9.88
N ASP A 104 -23.97 -4.08 -9.62
CA ASP A 104 -23.61 -2.87 -8.89
C ASP A 104 -23.10 -3.23 -7.47
N ARG A 105 -21.95 -3.89 -7.40
CA ARG A 105 -21.26 -4.15 -6.13
C ARG A 105 -20.46 -2.89 -5.78
N GLU A 106 -21.16 -1.97 -5.15
CA GLU A 106 -20.49 -0.95 -4.36
C GLU A 106 -19.82 -1.64 -3.18
N ALA A 107 -18.50 -1.80 -3.22
CA ALA A 107 -17.76 -2.10 -2.00
C ALA A 107 -17.80 -0.84 -1.12
N ILE A 108 -18.60 -0.90 -0.07
CA ILE A 108 -18.70 0.20 0.89
C ILE A 108 -17.56 -0.01 1.90
N PHE A 109 -16.64 0.95 1.97
CA PHE A 109 -15.63 0.98 3.01
C PHE A 109 -16.27 1.57 4.28
N VAL A 110 -16.69 0.68 5.17
CA VAL A 110 -17.31 1.01 6.46
C VAL A 110 -16.34 0.78 7.60
N PRO A 111 -16.57 1.32 8.80
CA PRO A 111 -15.65 1.15 9.94
C PRO A 111 -15.32 -0.32 10.26
N GLU A 112 -16.25 -1.23 10.10
CA GLU A 112 -16.03 -2.66 10.32
C GLU A 112 -15.03 -3.27 9.32
N VAL A 113 -15.03 -2.78 8.08
CA VAL A 113 -14.03 -3.18 7.07
C VAL A 113 -12.69 -2.55 7.38
N ALA A 114 -12.66 -1.28 7.80
CA ALA A 114 -11.43 -0.62 8.22
C ALA A 114 -10.73 -1.38 9.35
N ASN A 115 -11.47 -1.76 10.39
CA ASN A 115 -10.93 -2.55 11.50
C ASN A 115 -10.37 -3.89 11.03
N LYS A 116 -11.07 -4.63 10.17
CA LYS A 116 -10.58 -5.91 9.63
C LYS A 116 -9.29 -5.75 8.82
N VAL A 117 -9.18 -4.67 8.05
CA VAL A 117 -7.97 -4.36 7.28
C VAL A 117 -6.80 -4.07 8.21
N THR A 118 -7.03 -3.29 9.27
CA THR A 118 -5.99 -2.99 10.27
C THR A 118 -5.63 -4.21 11.11
N ASP A 119 -6.61 -5.02 11.52
CA ASP A 119 -6.36 -6.30 12.22
C ASP A 119 -5.45 -7.20 11.38
N THR A 120 -5.75 -7.33 10.07
CA THR A 120 -4.88 -8.07 9.15
C THR A 120 -3.47 -7.50 9.10
N MET A 121 -3.31 -6.18 9.10
CA MET A 121 -2.00 -5.53 9.10
C MET A 121 -1.26 -5.74 10.44
N LEU A 122 -1.97 -5.74 11.56
CA LEU A 122 -1.44 -6.02 12.89
C LEU A 122 -0.98 -7.48 13.02
N ASP A 123 -1.71 -8.44 12.46
CA ASP A 123 -1.34 -9.86 12.44
C ASP A 123 0.01 -10.12 11.75
N LEU A 124 0.44 -9.20 10.90
CA LEU A 124 1.75 -9.28 10.24
C LEU A 124 2.88 -8.71 11.11
N THR A 125 2.59 -8.11 12.26
CA THR A 125 3.65 -7.58 13.14
C THR A 125 4.51 -8.70 13.70
N GLY A 126 5.81 -8.43 13.83
CA GLY A 126 6.79 -9.45 14.23
C GLY A 126 7.35 -10.29 13.07
N LEU A 127 6.73 -10.27 11.90
CA LEU A 127 7.30 -10.94 10.72
C LEU A 127 8.55 -10.20 10.20
N PRO A 128 9.53 -10.95 9.64
CA PRO A 128 10.74 -10.35 9.11
C PRO A 128 10.50 -9.52 7.85
N TYR A 129 11.38 -8.57 7.57
CA TYR A 129 11.30 -7.75 6.34
C TYR A 129 11.72 -8.53 5.09
N GLY A 130 10.98 -8.33 4.01
CA GLY A 130 11.07 -8.99 2.73
C GLY A 130 12.25 -8.67 1.83
N TRP A 131 13.48 -8.81 2.30
CA TRP A 131 14.68 -8.51 1.49
C TRP A 131 14.73 -9.25 0.15
N LYS A 132 14.31 -10.52 0.10
CA LYS A 132 14.30 -11.30 -1.15
C LYS A 132 13.33 -10.71 -2.16
N ASN A 133 12.15 -10.29 -1.71
CA ASN A 133 11.14 -9.66 -2.56
C ASN A 133 11.56 -8.26 -2.98
N PHE A 134 12.17 -7.50 -2.08
CA PHE A 134 12.74 -6.20 -2.40
C PHE A 134 13.80 -6.29 -3.51
N LEU A 135 14.70 -7.29 -3.45
CA LEU A 135 15.71 -7.52 -4.48
C LEU A 135 15.10 -8.03 -5.80
N LYS A 136 14.06 -8.89 -5.74
CA LYS A 136 13.31 -9.31 -6.94
C LYS A 136 12.64 -8.10 -7.60
N LEU A 137 11.98 -7.26 -6.82
CA LEU A 137 11.35 -6.04 -7.30
C LEU A 137 12.38 -5.14 -8.01
N GLY A 138 13.55 -4.94 -7.41
CA GLY A 138 14.65 -4.19 -8.02
C GLY A 138 15.07 -4.73 -9.40
N LYS A 139 15.07 -6.05 -9.62
CA LYS A 139 15.40 -6.64 -10.91
C LYS A 139 14.36 -6.31 -11.99
N HIS A 140 13.07 -6.25 -11.66
CA HIS A 140 12.01 -5.90 -12.62
C HIS A 140 12.11 -4.46 -13.13
N TYR A 141 12.75 -3.59 -12.36
CA TYR A 141 12.92 -2.17 -12.70
C TYR A 141 14.28 -1.85 -13.35
N LEU A 142 15.17 -2.84 -13.49
CA LEU A 142 16.40 -2.63 -14.25
C LEU A 142 16.07 -2.47 -15.74
N PRO A 143 16.70 -1.51 -16.47
CA PRO A 143 16.35 -1.18 -17.85
C PRO A 143 16.51 -2.36 -18.83
N PHE A 144 17.26 -3.40 -18.45
CA PHE A 144 17.49 -4.61 -19.26
C PHE A 144 16.60 -5.80 -18.85
N CYS A 145 15.83 -5.71 -17.77
CA CYS A 145 15.01 -6.78 -17.23
C CYS A 145 13.54 -6.38 -17.11
N ARG A 146 13.00 -5.66 -18.09
CA ARG A 146 11.57 -5.30 -18.15
C ARG A 146 10.70 -6.54 -18.44
N LEU A 147 10.56 -7.40 -17.45
CA LEU A 147 9.37 -8.24 -17.38
C LEU A 147 8.24 -7.31 -16.88
N ALA A 148 7.16 -7.24 -17.66
CA ALA A 148 6.03 -6.41 -17.26
C ALA A 148 5.52 -6.86 -15.88
N PRO A 149 5.40 -5.99 -14.88
CA PRO A 149 4.92 -6.35 -13.53
C PRO A 149 3.56 -7.04 -13.52
N GLN A 150 2.78 -6.85 -14.56
CA GLN A 150 1.44 -7.43 -14.79
C GLN A 150 1.41 -8.96 -14.92
N ASN A 151 2.56 -9.60 -15.15
CA ASN A 151 2.65 -11.06 -15.26
C ASN A 151 3.02 -11.78 -13.96
N ILE A 152 3.16 -11.03 -12.86
CA ILE A 152 3.42 -11.59 -11.54
C ILE A 152 2.07 -11.93 -10.94
N LYS A 153 1.81 -13.24 -10.72
CA LYS A 153 0.60 -13.67 -10.02
C LYS A 153 0.68 -13.28 -8.55
N ASP A 154 -0.47 -12.94 -7.98
CA ASP A 154 -0.64 -12.86 -6.53
C ASP A 154 -0.43 -14.26 -5.95
N GLU A 155 0.77 -14.53 -5.49
CA GLU A 155 1.05 -15.69 -4.68
C GLU A 155 0.68 -15.35 -3.23
N GLU A 156 0.13 -16.32 -2.49
CA GLU A 156 0.00 -16.18 -1.04
C GLU A 156 1.40 -15.82 -0.53
N PRO A 157 1.53 -14.71 0.19
CA PRO A 157 2.84 -14.19 0.55
C PRO A 157 3.54 -15.20 1.43
N SER A 158 4.54 -15.85 0.87
CA SER A 158 5.50 -16.60 1.66
C SER A 158 6.26 -15.59 2.52
N ASP A 159 5.95 -15.53 3.79
CA ASP A 159 6.74 -15.04 4.93
C ASP A 159 7.52 -13.70 4.82
N VAL A 160 7.34 -12.89 3.74
CA VAL A 160 8.30 -11.84 3.45
C VAL A 160 7.65 -10.60 2.86
N PHE A 161 7.16 -9.73 3.72
CA PHE A 161 6.54 -8.47 3.32
C PHE A 161 7.55 -7.32 3.19
N VAL A 162 7.34 -6.44 2.21
CA VAL A 162 7.85 -5.07 2.20
C VAL A 162 6.71 -4.10 2.54
N CYS A 163 7.03 -2.84 2.76
CA CYS A 163 6.08 -1.85 3.26
C CYS A 163 4.76 -1.77 2.45
N SER A 164 4.85 -1.59 1.14
CA SER A 164 3.66 -1.50 0.26
C SER A 164 2.94 -2.84 0.09
N THR A 165 3.70 -3.94 0.02
CA THR A 165 3.13 -5.29 -0.10
C THR A 165 2.26 -5.65 1.12
N ALA A 166 2.68 -5.27 2.32
CA ALA A 166 1.89 -5.51 3.52
C ALA A 166 0.56 -4.73 3.49
N VAL A 167 0.61 -3.48 3.06
CA VAL A 167 -0.60 -2.64 2.92
C VAL A 167 -1.54 -3.23 1.88
N THR A 168 -1.05 -3.57 0.67
CA THR A 168 -1.90 -4.17 -0.38
C THR A 168 -2.49 -5.50 0.07
N TYR A 169 -1.70 -6.35 0.69
CA TYR A 169 -2.15 -7.62 1.22
C TYR A 169 -3.26 -7.46 2.25
N ALA A 170 -3.12 -6.53 3.21
CA ALA A 170 -4.12 -6.29 4.23
C ALA A 170 -5.48 -5.91 3.64
N TYR A 171 -5.48 -5.07 2.61
CA TYR A 171 -6.70 -4.72 1.88
C TYR A 171 -7.25 -5.91 1.08
N ARG A 172 -6.40 -6.58 0.27
CA ARG A 172 -6.81 -7.69 -0.58
C ARG A 172 -7.35 -8.89 0.21
N LYS A 173 -6.79 -9.17 1.37
CA LYS A 173 -7.30 -10.22 2.28
C LYS A 173 -8.73 -9.93 2.75
N ASN A 174 -9.12 -8.66 2.73
CA ASN A 174 -10.47 -8.20 3.05
C ASN A 174 -11.29 -7.88 1.77
N TYR A 175 -10.97 -8.55 0.66
CA TYR A 175 -11.68 -8.47 -0.62
C TYR A 175 -11.63 -7.09 -1.31
N ILE A 176 -10.64 -6.27 -0.97
CA ILE A 176 -10.43 -4.97 -1.59
C ILE A 176 -9.04 -4.97 -2.22
N ASP A 177 -8.96 -5.01 -3.54
CA ASP A 177 -7.68 -4.89 -4.24
C ASP A 177 -7.36 -3.42 -4.52
N PRO A 178 -6.38 -2.82 -3.83
CA PRO A 178 -6.08 -1.41 -4.01
C PRO A 178 -5.35 -1.10 -5.33
N VAL A 179 -4.72 -2.10 -5.96
CA VAL A 179 -3.97 -1.92 -7.22
C VAL A 179 -4.22 -3.10 -8.15
N PRO A 180 -5.45 -3.24 -8.72
CA PRO A 180 -5.92 -4.45 -9.41
C PRO A 180 -5.08 -4.90 -10.60
N TYR A 181 -4.24 -4.02 -11.13
CA TYR A 181 -3.38 -4.27 -12.29
C TYR A 181 -1.95 -4.71 -11.92
N LEU A 182 -1.63 -4.79 -10.62
CA LEU A 182 -0.32 -5.20 -10.12
C LEU A 182 -0.47 -6.26 -9.03
N ALA A 183 0.40 -7.25 -9.03
CA ALA A 183 0.52 -8.13 -7.89
C ALA A 183 1.00 -7.35 -6.65
N ASP A 184 0.58 -7.78 -5.45
CA ASP A 184 0.99 -7.15 -4.19
C ASP A 184 2.52 -7.01 -4.11
N SER A 185 3.25 -8.05 -4.50
CA SER A 185 4.73 -8.07 -4.50
C SER A 185 5.38 -7.08 -5.47
N ALA A 186 4.63 -6.57 -6.45
CA ALA A 186 5.09 -5.59 -7.42
C ALA A 186 4.62 -4.16 -7.11
N THR A 187 3.70 -4.00 -6.16
CA THR A 187 3.12 -2.70 -5.81
C THR A 187 4.12 -1.83 -5.05
N THR A 188 4.29 -0.61 -5.53
CA THR A 188 5.13 0.41 -4.87
C THR A 188 4.28 1.41 -4.07
N PRO A 189 4.86 2.17 -3.13
CA PRO A 189 4.15 3.25 -2.44
C PRO A 189 3.55 4.30 -3.40
N ALA A 190 4.18 4.51 -4.55
CA ALA A 190 3.66 5.43 -5.57
C ALA A 190 2.43 4.87 -6.32
N ASP A 191 2.32 3.54 -6.43
CA ASP A 191 1.13 2.90 -7.01
C ASP A 191 -0.07 3.03 -6.08
N LEU A 192 0.15 2.90 -4.76
CA LEU A 192 -0.89 3.19 -3.77
C LEU A 192 -1.38 4.65 -3.86
N ALA A 193 -0.46 5.61 -4.04
CA ALA A 193 -0.84 7.02 -4.20
C ALA A 193 -1.65 7.29 -5.48
N ARG A 194 -1.47 6.48 -6.52
CA ARG A 194 -2.21 6.57 -7.80
C ARG A 194 -3.47 5.73 -7.83
N SER A 195 -3.65 4.86 -6.86
CA SER A 195 -4.81 3.99 -6.79
C SER A 195 -6.11 4.79 -6.73
N PRO A 196 -7.12 4.45 -7.53
CA PRO A 196 -8.43 5.09 -7.47
C PRO A 196 -9.18 4.76 -6.17
N LEU A 197 -8.74 3.72 -5.43
CA LEU A 197 -9.29 3.38 -4.12
C LEU A 197 -9.01 4.45 -3.07
N PHE A 198 -7.91 5.19 -3.21
CA PHE A 198 -7.47 6.13 -2.20
C PHE A 198 -7.64 7.58 -2.63
N ARG A 199 -8.05 8.43 -1.68
CA ARG A 199 -8.10 9.89 -1.84
C ARG A 199 -7.11 10.54 -0.88
N TYR A 200 -6.25 11.40 -1.42
CA TYR A 200 -5.39 12.25 -0.62
C TYR A 200 -6.25 13.12 0.32
N GLN A 201 -5.86 13.18 1.58
CA GLN A 201 -6.53 13.96 2.61
C GLN A 201 -5.68 15.22 2.95
N PHE A 202 -4.51 15.02 3.48
CA PHE A 202 -3.59 16.07 3.89
C PHE A 202 -2.17 15.53 4.07
N THR A 203 -1.25 16.43 4.33
CA THR A 203 0.15 16.12 4.62
C THR A 203 0.49 16.45 6.05
N ILE A 204 1.07 15.50 6.77
CA ILE A 204 1.64 15.70 8.10
C ILE A 204 3.05 16.24 7.92
N GLN A 205 3.31 17.38 8.55
CA GLN A 205 4.63 18.00 8.62
C GLN A 205 5.25 17.76 10.01
N LYS A 206 6.53 18.04 10.16
CA LYS A 206 7.29 17.76 11.40
C LYS A 206 6.74 18.49 12.64
N ASP A 207 6.09 19.62 12.46
CA ASP A 207 5.46 20.44 13.48
C ASP A 207 4.00 20.07 13.79
N TRP A 208 3.53 18.96 13.21
CA TRP A 208 2.18 18.46 13.41
C TRP A 208 1.97 18.00 14.86
N GLN A 209 0.97 18.61 15.55
CA GLN A 209 0.60 18.33 16.95
C GLN A 209 -0.82 17.77 17.06
#